data_8fe09d9a5b1df894802a15b4dcdcc008
#
_entry.id   8fe09d9a5b1df894802a15b4dcdcc008
#
_cell.length_a   1.000
_cell.length_b   1.000
_cell.length_c   1.000
_cell.angle_alpha   90.00
_cell.angle_beta   90.00
_cell.angle_gamma   90.00
#
_symmetry.space_group_name_H-M   'P 1'
#
loop_
_entity.id
_entity.type
_entity.pdbx_description
1 polymer ?
#
loop_
_entity_poly.entity_id
_entity_poly.type
_entity_poly.pdbx_seq_one_letter_code
_entity_poly.pdbx_strand_id
1 'polypeptide(L)'
;MKVLITGIAGLLGSRLTDYIIENHPDVEIVGIDDLSGGYYENVNPKVSEFRRLNLVTGDLENCFQEHKFDYVYHFAAYAAEGLSPFIRKYNYENNLVATARIVNQCIKHDVKRLVFTSTMAVYGHGYGDIFDEAQIPSPIDPYGIAKYGCEMDIKVAGEQHGLDWCIIRPHNVYGIKQNIWDKYRNVLGIWMYQHMNGEPMTIFGDGEQKRAFSYIDDCLEGLWKASQLPQCSKEIINLGGTKHYTINEANKILREVIAGGETVYKEQRHEVKTAVPTGAKSVTLLGYEDKTSLYDGLSAMWGWAQKQPKRDRFVWDSYELDKGIYSFWKK
;
A
#
# COMPACT_ATOMS: atom_id res chain seq x y z
N MET A 1 16.16 17.56 -10.13
CA MET A 1 15.55 17.07 -8.88
C MET A 1 15.72 15.58 -8.81
N LYS A 2 16.12 15.05 -7.63
CA LYS A 2 16.34 13.62 -7.46
C LYS A 2 15.44 13.05 -6.37
N VAL A 3 14.75 11.94 -6.66
CA VAL A 3 13.84 11.30 -5.70
C VAL A 3 14.24 9.85 -5.42
N LEU A 4 14.05 9.43 -4.19
CA LEU A 4 14.13 8.03 -3.80
C LEU A 4 12.72 7.45 -3.70
N ILE A 5 12.49 6.29 -4.31
CA ILE A 5 11.26 5.51 -4.15
C ILE A 5 11.62 4.14 -3.57
N THR A 6 11.23 3.88 -2.33
CA THR A 6 11.35 2.55 -1.73
C THR A 6 10.09 1.74 -2.01
N GLY A 7 10.22 0.43 -2.22
CA GLY A 7 9.11 -0.40 -2.69
C GLY A 7 8.77 -0.16 -4.16
N ILE A 8 9.79 0.23 -4.96
CA ILE A 8 9.62 0.62 -6.37
C ILE A 8 9.08 -0.50 -7.26
N ALA A 9 9.30 -1.76 -6.91
CA ALA A 9 8.80 -2.92 -7.64
C ALA A 9 7.35 -3.33 -7.26
N GLY A 10 6.78 -2.69 -6.22
CA GLY A 10 5.40 -2.86 -5.78
C GLY A 10 4.41 -2.00 -6.56
N LEU A 11 3.11 -2.11 -6.23
CA LEU A 11 2.03 -1.38 -6.91
C LEU A 11 2.25 0.14 -6.88
N LEU A 12 2.33 0.74 -5.69
CA LEU A 12 2.43 2.20 -5.55
C LEU A 12 3.74 2.74 -6.15
N GLY A 13 4.86 2.09 -5.82
CA GLY A 13 6.18 2.54 -6.26
C GLY A 13 6.34 2.49 -7.78
N SER A 14 5.97 1.37 -8.41
CA SER A 14 6.12 1.22 -9.86
C SER A 14 5.19 2.14 -10.65
N ARG A 15 3.95 2.34 -10.18
CA ARG A 15 3.00 3.22 -10.87
C ARG A 15 3.34 4.69 -10.69
N LEU A 16 3.78 5.11 -9.49
CA LEU A 16 4.27 6.48 -9.30
C LEU A 16 5.53 6.74 -10.14
N THR A 17 6.43 5.75 -10.25
CA THR A 17 7.60 5.84 -11.12
C THR A 17 7.19 6.08 -12.58
N ASP A 18 6.24 5.29 -13.11
CA ASP A 18 5.75 5.48 -14.48
C ASP A 18 5.17 6.89 -14.66
N TYR A 19 4.35 7.35 -13.72
CA TYR A 19 3.75 8.68 -13.73
C TYR A 19 4.80 9.81 -13.74
N ILE A 20 5.82 9.70 -12.89
CA ILE A 20 6.88 10.72 -12.82
C ILE A 20 7.67 10.75 -14.13
N ILE A 21 8.05 9.60 -14.68
CA ILE A 21 8.79 9.53 -15.95
C ILE A 21 7.99 10.13 -17.11
N GLU A 22 6.67 9.93 -17.11
CA GLU A 22 5.78 10.43 -18.17
C GLU A 22 5.53 11.95 -18.06
N ASN A 23 5.28 12.44 -16.83
CA ASN A 23 4.83 13.81 -16.62
C ASN A 23 5.94 14.77 -16.14
N HIS A 24 7.05 14.24 -15.61
CA HIS A 24 8.16 14.99 -15.03
C HIS A 24 9.52 14.40 -15.48
N PRO A 25 9.83 14.38 -16.78
CA PRO A 25 10.99 13.68 -17.36
C PRO A 25 12.35 14.14 -16.85
N ASP A 26 12.44 15.35 -16.28
CA ASP A 26 13.68 15.91 -15.70
C ASP A 26 13.96 15.43 -14.28
N VAL A 27 13.11 14.56 -13.71
CA VAL A 27 13.29 14.01 -12.37
C VAL A 27 14.11 12.73 -12.45
N GLU A 28 15.22 12.72 -11.73
CA GLU A 28 16.02 11.51 -11.54
C GLU A 28 15.40 10.64 -10.46
N ILE A 29 15.17 9.36 -10.76
CA ILE A 29 14.57 8.40 -9.85
C ILE A 29 15.58 7.31 -9.49
N VAL A 30 15.83 7.15 -8.20
CA VAL A 30 16.52 5.97 -7.64
C VAL A 30 15.49 5.11 -6.92
N GLY A 31 15.50 3.82 -7.21
CA GLY A 31 14.56 2.87 -6.63
C GLY A 31 15.22 1.84 -5.75
N ILE A 32 14.60 1.56 -4.60
CA ILE A 32 15.01 0.46 -3.70
C ILE A 32 13.85 -0.52 -3.54
N ASP A 33 14.15 -1.81 -3.67
CA ASP A 33 13.22 -2.90 -3.38
C ASP A 33 14.04 -4.18 -3.09
N ASP A 34 13.58 -5.04 -2.20
CA ASP A 34 14.21 -6.34 -1.96
C ASP A 34 13.58 -7.49 -2.78
N LEU A 35 12.51 -7.16 -3.50
CA LEU A 35 11.70 -8.05 -4.31
C LEU A 35 10.96 -9.14 -3.51
N SER A 36 10.76 -8.91 -2.21
CA SER A 36 9.99 -9.83 -1.36
C SER A 36 8.49 -9.79 -1.64
N GLY A 37 8.00 -8.69 -2.22
CA GLY A 37 6.57 -8.50 -2.51
C GLY A 37 6.27 -7.84 -3.84
N GLY A 38 7.27 -7.29 -4.49
CA GLY A 38 7.22 -6.72 -5.84
C GLY A 38 7.95 -7.60 -6.85
N TYR A 39 7.87 -7.24 -8.11
CA TYR A 39 8.52 -7.97 -9.21
C TYR A 39 9.42 -7.04 -10.01
N TYR A 40 10.62 -7.53 -10.37
CA TYR A 40 11.58 -6.73 -11.14
C TYR A 40 10.99 -6.20 -12.46
N GLU A 41 10.10 -6.96 -13.08
CA GLU A 41 9.41 -6.57 -14.32
C GLU A 41 8.50 -5.34 -14.16
N ASN A 42 8.14 -4.97 -12.92
CA ASN A 42 7.40 -3.75 -12.63
C ASN A 42 8.28 -2.51 -12.62
N VAL A 43 9.61 -2.67 -12.45
CA VAL A 43 10.56 -1.54 -12.41
C VAL A 43 10.69 -0.96 -13.80
N ASN A 44 10.42 0.34 -13.92
CA ASN A 44 10.55 1.03 -15.20
C ASN A 44 12.04 1.11 -15.59
N PRO A 45 12.43 0.68 -16.82
CA PRO A 45 13.84 0.68 -17.25
C PRO A 45 14.46 2.09 -17.40
N LYS A 46 13.64 3.15 -17.34
CA LYS A 46 14.12 4.55 -17.41
C LYS A 46 14.50 5.14 -16.04
N VAL A 47 14.39 4.38 -14.94
CA VAL A 47 14.92 4.85 -13.64
C VAL A 47 16.42 5.03 -13.72
N SER A 48 16.94 6.02 -13.02
CA SER A 48 18.38 6.32 -13.02
C SER A 48 19.19 5.18 -12.40
N GLU A 49 18.63 4.55 -11.37
CA GLU A 49 19.23 3.40 -10.70
C GLU A 49 18.17 2.56 -10.00
N PHE A 50 18.34 1.24 -10.02
CA PHE A 50 17.59 0.29 -9.19
C PHE A 50 18.55 -0.46 -8.27
N ARG A 51 18.28 -0.44 -6.96
CA ARG A 51 19.03 -1.20 -5.95
C ARG A 51 18.16 -2.29 -5.35
N ARG A 52 18.58 -3.52 -5.55
CA ARG A 52 18.00 -4.64 -4.81
C ARG A 52 18.57 -4.64 -3.39
N LEU A 53 17.85 -4.02 -2.47
CA LEU A 53 18.30 -3.79 -1.10
C LEU A 53 17.17 -4.01 -0.10
N ASN A 54 17.42 -4.79 0.94
CA ASN A 54 16.52 -4.93 2.06
C ASN A 54 16.71 -3.76 3.05
N LEU A 55 15.63 -3.05 3.39
CA LEU A 55 15.70 -1.86 4.23
C LEU A 55 16.07 -2.15 5.69
N VAL A 56 15.87 -3.38 6.16
CA VAL A 56 16.22 -3.78 7.54
C VAL A 56 17.71 -4.06 7.69
N THR A 57 18.32 -4.71 6.71
CA THR A 57 19.70 -5.22 6.82
C THR A 57 20.70 -4.57 5.87
N GLY A 58 20.22 -3.93 4.82
CA GLY A 58 21.06 -3.36 3.77
C GLY A 58 21.75 -2.04 4.17
N ASP A 59 22.74 -1.65 3.39
CA ASP A 59 23.50 -0.42 3.59
C ASP A 59 22.79 0.78 2.97
N LEU A 60 21.88 1.40 3.75
CA LEU A 60 21.18 2.62 3.36
C LEU A 60 22.09 3.85 3.39
N GLU A 61 23.06 3.90 4.30
CA GLU A 61 23.98 5.03 4.44
C GLU A 61 24.72 5.28 3.13
N ASN A 62 25.30 4.23 2.54
CA ASN A 62 26.00 4.35 1.26
C ASN A 62 25.08 4.88 0.15
N CYS A 63 23.83 4.41 0.09
CA CYS A 63 22.86 4.87 -0.91
C CYS A 63 22.59 6.38 -0.78
N PHE A 64 22.41 6.89 0.42
CA PHE A 64 22.13 8.30 0.66
C PHE A 64 23.38 9.17 0.51
N GLN A 65 24.58 8.65 0.77
CA GLN A 65 25.85 9.36 0.53
C GLN A 65 26.15 9.53 -0.97
N GLU A 66 25.87 8.53 -1.78
CA GLU A 66 26.06 8.58 -3.23
C GLU A 66 25.05 9.49 -3.93
N HIS A 67 23.85 9.61 -3.35
CA HIS A 67 22.76 10.40 -3.92
C HIS A 67 22.26 11.44 -2.93
N LYS A 68 22.17 12.69 -3.40
CA LYS A 68 21.50 13.76 -2.64
C LYS A 68 20.04 13.78 -3.05
N PHE A 69 19.17 13.14 -2.27
CA PHE A 69 17.74 13.09 -2.54
C PHE A 69 17.05 14.38 -2.10
N ASP A 70 16.28 14.98 -3.01
CA ASP A 70 15.38 16.07 -2.65
C ASP A 70 14.16 15.56 -1.89
N TYR A 71 13.57 14.45 -2.33
CA TYR A 71 12.37 13.85 -1.75
C TYR A 71 12.50 12.33 -1.65
N VAL A 72 11.86 11.77 -0.63
CA VAL A 72 11.78 10.32 -0.42
C VAL A 72 10.32 9.90 -0.38
N TYR A 73 9.94 8.96 -1.26
CA TYR A 73 8.66 8.26 -1.21
C TYR A 73 8.88 6.88 -0.60
N HIS A 74 8.40 6.71 0.62
CA HIS A 74 8.59 5.46 1.36
C HIS A 74 7.34 4.59 1.28
N PHE A 75 7.32 3.68 0.29
CA PHE A 75 6.24 2.74 0.02
C PHE A 75 6.58 1.30 0.40
N ALA A 76 7.85 0.99 0.61
CA ALA A 76 8.27 -0.34 1.03
C ALA A 76 7.59 -0.73 2.35
N ALA A 77 6.89 -1.84 2.32
CA ALA A 77 6.14 -2.38 3.45
C ALA A 77 5.68 -3.81 3.16
N TYR A 78 5.50 -4.62 4.19
CA TYR A 78 4.73 -5.83 4.07
C TYR A 78 3.30 -5.57 4.55
N ALA A 79 2.41 -5.31 3.59
CA ALA A 79 1.03 -4.91 3.84
C ALA A 79 0.11 -6.16 3.85
N ALA A 80 0.07 -6.89 4.96
CA ALA A 80 -0.75 -8.06 5.14
C ALA A 80 -1.43 -8.03 6.53
N GLU A 81 -2.45 -7.17 6.66
CA GLU A 81 -3.19 -6.90 7.89
C GLU A 81 -3.62 -8.19 8.61
N GLY A 82 -4.40 -9.05 7.93
CA GLY A 82 -4.91 -10.28 8.52
C GLY A 82 -3.84 -11.33 8.87
N LEU A 83 -2.64 -11.27 8.24
CA LEU A 83 -1.53 -12.17 8.53
C LEU A 83 -0.65 -11.64 9.67
N SER A 84 -0.62 -10.35 9.89
CA SER A 84 0.31 -9.70 10.83
C SER A 84 0.31 -10.28 12.25
N PRO A 85 -0.81 -10.79 12.82
CA PRO A 85 -0.81 -11.44 14.13
C PRO A 85 0.04 -12.73 14.21
N PHE A 86 0.29 -13.36 13.07
CA PHE A 86 1.00 -14.64 12.96
C PHE A 86 2.46 -14.50 12.55
N ILE A 87 2.90 -13.26 12.21
CA ILE A 87 4.26 -12.92 11.76
C ILE A 87 4.72 -11.59 12.39
N ARG A 88 4.52 -11.43 13.69
CA ARG A 88 4.71 -10.15 14.42
C ARG A 88 6.10 -9.57 14.27
N LYS A 89 7.14 -10.39 14.47
CA LYS A 89 8.54 -9.93 14.38
C LYS A 89 8.83 -9.45 12.96
N TYR A 90 8.55 -10.28 11.96
CA TYR A 90 8.72 -9.92 10.56
C TYR A 90 7.93 -8.64 10.19
N ASN A 91 6.68 -8.54 10.67
CA ASN A 91 5.86 -7.36 10.45
C ASN A 91 6.49 -6.09 11.02
N TYR A 92 6.98 -6.12 12.26
CA TYR A 92 7.61 -4.96 12.88
C TYR A 92 8.96 -4.62 12.24
N GLU A 93 9.78 -5.61 11.90
CA GLU A 93 11.06 -5.39 11.21
C GLU A 93 10.85 -4.70 9.86
N ASN A 94 9.95 -5.21 9.03
CA ASN A 94 9.75 -4.71 7.67
C ASN A 94 8.85 -3.47 7.55
N ASN A 95 8.10 -3.11 8.58
CA ASN A 95 7.30 -1.90 8.59
C ASN A 95 7.91 -0.83 9.52
N LEU A 96 8.12 -1.12 10.80
CA LEU A 96 8.54 -0.11 11.78
C LEU A 96 10.06 0.13 11.76
N VAL A 97 10.86 -0.93 11.88
CA VAL A 97 12.34 -0.79 11.91
C VAL A 97 12.85 -0.26 10.56
N ALA A 98 12.34 -0.78 9.45
CA ALA A 98 12.69 -0.29 8.12
C ALA A 98 12.38 1.22 7.96
N THR A 99 11.21 1.66 8.43
CA THR A 99 10.82 3.09 8.39
C THR A 99 11.74 3.95 9.25
N ALA A 100 12.03 3.55 10.49
CA ALA A 100 12.95 4.30 11.37
C ALA A 100 14.34 4.48 10.74
N ARG A 101 14.85 3.47 10.03
CA ARG A 101 16.12 3.58 9.29
C ARG A 101 16.04 4.58 8.14
N ILE A 102 14.93 4.63 7.40
CA ILE A 102 14.71 5.64 6.34
C ILE A 102 14.62 7.05 6.95
N VAL A 103 13.87 7.21 8.04
CA VAL A 103 13.74 8.50 8.75
C VAL A 103 15.12 9.02 9.18
N ASN A 104 15.97 8.16 9.76
CA ASN A 104 17.33 8.53 10.13
C ASN A 104 18.16 9.01 8.92
N GLN A 105 18.05 8.36 7.77
CA GLN A 105 18.75 8.80 6.57
C GLN A 105 18.19 10.12 6.03
N CYS A 106 16.88 10.31 6.06
CA CYS A 106 16.27 11.56 5.63
C CYS A 106 16.76 12.75 6.48
N ILE A 107 16.89 12.56 7.81
CA ILE A 107 17.42 13.59 8.72
C ILE A 107 18.90 13.86 8.44
N LYS A 108 19.74 12.83 8.36
CA LYS A 108 21.18 12.96 8.16
C LYS A 108 21.57 13.63 6.84
N HIS A 109 20.74 13.47 5.83
CA HIS A 109 21.04 13.94 4.47
C HIS A 109 20.13 15.09 4.00
N ASP A 110 19.47 15.79 4.95
CA ASP A 110 18.70 17.01 4.71
C ASP A 110 17.63 16.83 3.60
N VAL A 111 16.93 15.70 3.60
CA VAL A 111 15.83 15.44 2.66
C VAL A 111 14.74 16.51 2.86
N LYS A 112 14.31 17.17 1.77
CA LYS A 112 13.33 18.27 1.83
C LYS A 112 11.97 17.83 2.36
N ARG A 113 11.50 16.63 1.97
CA ARG A 113 10.28 16.02 2.52
C ARG A 113 10.27 14.52 2.35
N LEU A 114 9.82 13.82 3.40
CA LEU A 114 9.47 12.41 3.39
C LEU A 114 7.98 12.25 3.14
N VAL A 115 7.60 11.56 2.06
CA VAL A 115 6.21 11.09 1.83
C VAL A 115 6.12 9.64 2.29
N PHE A 116 5.34 9.41 3.33
CA PHE A 116 5.17 8.08 3.92
C PHE A 116 3.77 7.53 3.66
N THR A 117 3.67 6.29 3.18
CA THR A 117 2.39 5.59 3.13
C THR A 117 2.12 4.85 4.43
N SER A 118 1.15 5.35 5.16
CA SER A 118 0.51 4.69 6.28
C SER A 118 -0.60 3.76 5.78
N THR A 119 -1.72 3.69 6.48
CA THR A 119 -2.84 2.79 6.14
C THR A 119 -4.11 3.21 6.88
N MET A 120 -5.26 2.78 6.36
CA MET A 120 -6.52 2.88 7.09
C MET A 120 -6.61 1.96 8.31
N ALA A 121 -5.79 0.91 8.37
CA ALA A 121 -5.72 0.01 9.51
C ALA A 121 -5.35 0.72 10.83
N VAL A 122 -4.76 1.91 10.78
CA VAL A 122 -4.46 2.72 11.98
C VAL A 122 -5.71 3.12 12.75
N TYR A 123 -6.85 3.28 12.07
CA TYR A 123 -8.11 3.67 12.72
C TYR A 123 -8.74 2.53 13.52
N GLY A 124 -8.46 1.27 13.20
CA GLY A 124 -9.08 0.11 13.83
C GLY A 124 -10.59 0.13 13.64
N HIS A 125 -11.34 -0.04 14.74
CA HIS A 125 -12.82 0.03 14.69
C HIS A 125 -13.34 1.48 14.48
N GLY A 126 -12.48 2.48 14.64
CA GLY A 126 -12.86 3.88 14.50
C GLY A 126 -13.91 4.38 15.50
N TYR A 127 -14.33 5.61 15.30
CA TYR A 127 -15.44 6.22 16.03
C TYR A 127 -16.53 6.59 15.02
N GLY A 128 -17.35 5.61 14.63
CA GLY A 128 -18.40 5.77 13.62
C GLY A 128 -18.06 5.07 12.30
N ASP A 129 -18.90 5.31 11.29
CA ASP A 129 -18.83 4.60 10.00
C ASP A 129 -17.84 5.24 8.99
N ILE A 130 -17.37 6.46 9.28
CA ILE A 130 -16.50 7.23 8.38
C ILE A 130 -15.22 7.61 9.12
N PHE A 131 -14.07 7.36 8.54
CA PHE A 131 -12.76 7.69 9.09
C PHE A 131 -12.31 9.09 8.66
N ASP A 132 -12.01 9.90 9.64
CA ASP A 132 -11.50 11.26 9.49
C ASP A 132 -10.08 11.36 10.06
N GLU A 133 -9.23 12.19 9.47
CA GLU A 133 -7.83 12.34 9.90
C GLU A 133 -7.66 12.92 11.29
N ALA A 134 -8.70 13.61 11.83
CA ALA A 134 -8.72 14.12 13.20
C ALA A 134 -9.02 13.03 14.24
N GLN A 135 -9.51 11.86 13.83
CA GLN A 135 -9.76 10.76 14.76
C GLN A 135 -8.47 10.22 15.34
N ILE A 136 -8.50 9.89 16.62
CA ILE A 136 -7.38 9.24 17.31
C ILE A 136 -7.26 7.80 16.77
N PRO A 137 -6.11 7.40 16.21
CA PRO A 137 -5.88 6.04 15.78
C PRO A 137 -6.00 5.03 16.91
N SER A 138 -6.65 3.89 16.63
CA SER A 138 -6.83 2.79 17.56
C SER A 138 -6.71 1.43 16.84
N PRO A 139 -5.51 1.11 16.31
CA PRO A 139 -5.31 -0.09 15.49
C PRO A 139 -5.60 -1.37 16.26
N ILE A 140 -6.17 -2.37 15.57
CA ILE A 140 -6.58 -3.65 16.16
C ILE A 140 -5.69 -4.84 15.76
N ASP A 141 -4.69 -4.61 14.94
CA ASP A 141 -3.75 -5.62 14.46
C ASP A 141 -2.30 -5.10 14.44
N PRO A 142 -1.30 -5.99 14.44
CA PRO A 142 0.11 -5.59 14.47
C PRO A 142 0.58 -4.78 13.27
N TYR A 143 -0.05 -4.92 12.10
CA TYR A 143 0.28 -4.09 10.94
C TYR A 143 -0.16 -2.63 11.16
N GLY A 144 -1.41 -2.43 11.58
CA GLY A 144 -1.90 -1.09 11.92
C GLY A 144 -1.12 -0.44 13.06
N ILE A 145 -0.74 -1.22 14.10
CA ILE A 145 0.13 -0.76 15.20
C ILE A 145 1.49 -0.31 14.67
N ALA A 146 2.14 -1.11 13.80
CA ALA A 146 3.44 -0.75 13.23
C ALA A 146 3.35 0.54 12.41
N LYS A 147 2.33 0.67 11.55
CA LYS A 147 2.13 1.86 10.71
C LYS A 147 1.83 3.11 11.55
N TYR A 148 1.01 2.99 12.59
CA TYR A 148 0.77 4.10 13.51
C TYR A 148 2.02 4.48 14.30
N GLY A 149 2.82 3.50 14.74
CA GLY A 149 4.13 3.74 15.34
C GLY A 149 5.06 4.54 14.42
N CYS A 150 5.07 4.22 13.11
CA CYS A 150 5.81 5.00 12.12
C CYS A 150 5.31 6.44 12.01
N GLU A 151 3.98 6.67 12.00
CA GLU A 151 3.43 8.02 11.97
C GLU A 151 3.89 8.86 13.17
N MET A 152 3.89 8.25 14.36
CA MET A 152 4.35 8.92 15.58
C MET A 152 5.85 9.26 15.52
N ASP A 153 6.69 8.31 15.09
CA ASP A 153 8.13 8.48 14.94
C ASP A 153 8.47 9.60 13.93
N ILE A 154 7.80 9.61 12.78
CA ILE A 154 7.97 10.65 11.74
C ILE A 154 7.59 12.04 12.28
N LYS A 155 6.51 12.17 13.06
CA LYS A 155 6.12 13.45 13.70
C LYS A 155 7.17 13.93 14.67
N VAL A 156 7.67 13.05 15.55
CA VAL A 156 8.73 13.35 16.50
C VAL A 156 10.01 13.75 15.77
N ALA A 157 10.37 13.07 14.67
CA ALA A 157 11.50 13.46 13.83
C ALA A 157 11.32 14.87 13.22
N GLY A 158 10.09 15.21 12.83
CA GLY A 158 9.76 16.57 12.38
C GLY A 158 9.90 17.63 13.47
N GLU A 159 9.49 17.32 14.69
CA GLU A 159 9.57 18.24 15.85
C GLU A 159 11.01 18.43 16.35
N GLN A 160 11.77 17.34 16.46
CA GLN A 160 13.10 17.36 17.07
C GLN A 160 14.21 17.68 16.07
N HIS A 161 14.07 17.27 14.81
CA HIS A 161 15.13 17.35 13.82
C HIS A 161 14.77 18.18 12.58
N GLY A 162 13.55 18.73 12.53
CA GLY A 162 13.11 19.60 11.43
C GLY A 162 12.78 18.86 10.12
N LEU A 163 12.67 17.52 10.13
CA LEU A 163 12.27 16.75 8.96
C LEU A 163 10.87 17.18 8.51
N ASP A 164 10.71 17.64 7.27
CA ASP A 164 9.38 17.85 6.69
C ASP A 164 8.81 16.52 6.19
N TRP A 165 7.49 16.33 6.33
CA TRP A 165 6.83 15.08 6.00
C TRP A 165 5.40 15.30 5.51
N CYS A 166 4.90 14.34 4.73
CA CYS A 166 3.49 14.15 4.42
C CYS A 166 3.14 12.67 4.60
N ILE A 167 2.13 12.38 5.40
CA ILE A 167 1.67 11.02 5.67
C ILE A 167 0.39 10.78 4.88
N ILE A 168 0.41 9.80 4.00
CA ILE A 168 -0.76 9.37 3.23
C ILE A 168 -1.33 8.09 3.86
N ARG A 169 -2.62 8.06 4.13
CA ARG A 169 -3.37 6.86 4.56
C ARG A 169 -4.21 6.37 3.39
N PRO A 170 -3.67 5.45 2.57
CA PRO A 170 -4.39 4.94 1.39
C PRO A 170 -5.49 3.95 1.78
N HIS A 171 -6.52 3.89 0.91
CA HIS A 171 -7.65 2.97 1.05
C HIS A 171 -7.66 1.92 -0.05
N ASN A 172 -7.44 0.66 0.29
CA ASN A 172 -7.56 -0.51 -0.59
C ASN A 172 -7.17 -0.21 -2.04
N VAL A 173 -5.98 0.37 -2.23
CA VAL A 173 -5.47 0.71 -3.56
C VAL A 173 -5.29 -0.56 -4.38
N TYR A 174 -5.78 -0.55 -5.62
CA TYR A 174 -5.70 -1.68 -6.54
C TYR A 174 -5.40 -1.21 -7.96
N GLY A 175 -4.99 -2.12 -8.83
CA GLY A 175 -4.75 -1.82 -10.23
C GLY A 175 -3.66 -2.65 -10.87
N ILE A 176 -3.22 -2.22 -12.04
CA ILE A 176 -2.15 -2.89 -12.79
C ILE A 176 -0.83 -2.89 -12.01
N LYS A 177 0.02 -3.90 -12.23
CA LYS A 177 1.26 -4.16 -11.48
C LYS A 177 1.05 -4.58 -10.01
N GLN A 178 -0.19 -4.83 -9.57
CA GLN A 178 -0.46 -5.38 -8.25
C GLN A 178 0.05 -6.83 -8.14
N ASN A 179 0.62 -7.19 -6.99
CA ASN A 179 0.92 -8.58 -6.69
C ASN A 179 -0.38 -9.35 -6.44
N ILE A 180 -0.81 -10.14 -7.43
CA ILE A 180 -2.02 -10.99 -7.36
C ILE A 180 -1.73 -12.40 -6.83
N TRP A 181 -0.46 -12.79 -6.73
CA TRP A 181 -0.04 -14.15 -6.33
C TRP A 181 0.11 -14.32 -4.81
N ASP A 182 0.13 -13.21 -4.05
CA ASP A 182 0.22 -13.27 -2.59
C ASP A 182 -1.16 -13.57 -1.97
N LYS A 183 -1.23 -14.66 -1.20
CA LYS A 183 -2.47 -15.16 -0.57
C LYS A 183 -3.04 -14.23 0.51
N TYR A 184 -2.25 -13.26 1.00
CA TYR A 184 -2.56 -12.52 2.22
C TYR A 184 -2.83 -11.03 1.99
N ARG A 185 -2.73 -10.56 0.74
CA ARG A 185 -2.86 -9.14 0.41
C ARG A 185 -4.27 -8.76 -0.06
N ASN A 186 -4.38 -7.83 -0.97
CA ASN A 186 -5.64 -7.25 -1.44
C ASN A 186 -6.58 -8.30 -2.06
N VAL A 187 -7.82 -8.30 -1.62
CA VAL A 187 -8.85 -9.28 -1.96
C VAL A 187 -9.13 -9.34 -3.48
N LEU A 188 -9.08 -8.21 -4.19
CA LEU A 188 -9.35 -8.16 -5.64
C LEU A 188 -8.31 -8.96 -6.42
N GLY A 189 -7.03 -8.83 -6.07
CA GLY A 189 -5.95 -9.64 -6.65
C GLY A 189 -6.06 -11.11 -6.30
N ILE A 190 -6.44 -11.44 -5.06
CA ILE A 190 -6.67 -12.82 -4.62
C ILE A 190 -7.77 -13.48 -5.46
N TRP A 191 -8.89 -12.81 -5.68
CA TRP A 191 -9.99 -13.35 -6.49
C TRP A 191 -9.61 -13.54 -7.96
N MET A 192 -8.84 -12.60 -8.56
CA MET A 192 -8.34 -12.77 -9.92
C MET A 192 -7.43 -14.00 -10.04
N TYR A 193 -6.50 -14.18 -9.09
CA TYR A 193 -5.65 -15.36 -9.06
C TYR A 193 -6.47 -16.65 -8.91
N GLN A 194 -7.44 -16.68 -8.00
CA GLN A 194 -8.30 -17.84 -7.80
C GLN A 194 -9.04 -18.20 -9.09
N HIS A 195 -9.67 -17.22 -9.73
CA HIS A 195 -10.35 -17.45 -10.99
C HIS A 195 -9.43 -17.97 -12.10
N MET A 196 -8.24 -17.38 -12.26
CA MET A 196 -7.24 -17.82 -13.25
C MET A 196 -6.80 -19.29 -13.07
N ASN A 197 -6.92 -19.81 -11.85
CA ASN A 197 -6.55 -21.20 -11.51
C ASN A 197 -7.77 -22.13 -11.37
N GLY A 198 -8.97 -21.70 -11.75
CA GLY A 198 -10.19 -22.50 -11.64
C GLY A 198 -10.66 -22.70 -10.20
N GLU A 199 -10.18 -21.89 -9.25
CA GLU A 199 -10.61 -21.91 -7.87
C GLU A 199 -11.80 -20.96 -7.63
N PRO A 200 -12.73 -21.28 -6.72
CA PRO A 200 -13.77 -20.34 -6.33
C PRO A 200 -13.20 -19.14 -5.59
N MET A 201 -13.73 -17.94 -5.87
CA MET A 201 -13.39 -16.72 -5.16
C MET A 201 -13.88 -16.78 -3.70
N THR A 202 -12.98 -16.48 -2.77
CA THR A 202 -13.25 -16.63 -1.34
C THR A 202 -13.71 -15.33 -0.71
N ILE A 203 -14.86 -15.35 -0.03
CA ILE A 203 -15.35 -14.27 0.85
C ILE A 203 -15.29 -14.77 2.29
N PHE A 204 -14.81 -13.92 3.20
CA PHE A 204 -14.76 -14.22 4.63
C PHE A 204 -15.93 -13.55 5.35
N GLY A 205 -16.63 -14.31 6.21
CA GLY A 205 -17.87 -13.88 6.85
C GLY A 205 -19.05 -13.85 5.87
N ASP A 206 -19.95 -12.90 6.06
CA ASP A 206 -21.17 -12.71 5.26
C ASP A 206 -20.97 -11.83 4.01
N GLY A 207 -19.80 -11.20 3.87
CA GLY A 207 -19.48 -10.31 2.75
C GLY A 207 -20.09 -8.91 2.85
N GLU A 208 -20.74 -8.56 3.98
CA GLU A 208 -21.38 -7.25 4.20
C GLU A 208 -20.41 -6.19 4.76
N GLN A 209 -19.15 -6.54 5.00
CA GLN A 209 -18.13 -5.57 5.38
C GLN A 209 -17.88 -4.58 4.23
N LYS A 210 -17.83 -3.27 4.57
CA LYS A 210 -17.73 -2.19 3.59
C LYS A 210 -16.29 -1.69 3.43
N ARG A 211 -15.91 -1.46 2.18
CA ARG A 211 -14.59 -0.92 1.81
C ARG A 211 -14.74 0.13 0.70
N ALA A 212 -13.92 1.17 0.76
CA ALA A 212 -13.64 1.99 -0.40
C ALA A 212 -12.48 1.35 -1.18
N PHE A 213 -12.58 1.30 -2.49
CA PHE A 213 -11.54 0.81 -3.39
C PHE A 213 -11.01 1.97 -4.22
N SER A 214 -9.69 2.11 -4.29
CA SER A 214 -9.04 3.23 -4.97
C SER A 214 -8.25 2.72 -6.15
N TYR A 215 -8.61 3.12 -7.35
CA TYR A 215 -7.81 2.77 -8.52
C TYR A 215 -6.48 3.53 -8.48
N ILE A 216 -5.38 2.83 -8.68
CA ILE A 216 -4.03 3.38 -8.48
C ILE A 216 -3.78 4.65 -9.30
N ASP A 217 -4.23 4.69 -10.57
CA ASP A 217 -3.90 5.80 -11.45
C ASP A 217 -4.60 7.10 -11.02
N ASP A 218 -5.75 7.03 -10.35
CA ASP A 218 -6.41 8.21 -9.76
C ASP A 218 -5.61 8.78 -8.58
N CYS A 219 -4.77 7.96 -7.93
CA CYS A 219 -3.97 8.37 -6.77
C CYS A 219 -2.62 9.00 -7.12
N LEU A 220 -2.08 8.77 -8.34
CA LEU A 220 -0.69 9.07 -8.69
C LEU A 220 -0.35 10.54 -8.62
N GLU A 221 -1.20 11.40 -9.18
CA GLU A 221 -1.01 12.85 -9.14
C GLU A 221 -1.02 13.37 -7.69
N GLY A 222 -1.94 12.86 -6.85
CA GLY A 222 -2.00 13.19 -5.43
C GLY A 222 -0.75 12.76 -4.68
N LEU A 223 -0.25 11.55 -4.92
CA LEU A 223 1.00 11.06 -4.34
C LEU A 223 2.19 11.92 -4.74
N TRP A 224 2.29 12.33 -6.00
CA TRP A 224 3.32 13.25 -6.47
C TRP A 224 3.22 14.61 -5.77
N LYS A 225 2.04 15.21 -5.75
CA LYS A 225 1.76 16.50 -5.11
C LYS A 225 2.06 16.50 -3.61
N ALA A 226 1.95 15.37 -2.92
CA ALA A 226 2.23 15.25 -1.50
C ALA A 226 3.67 15.67 -1.13
N SER A 227 4.64 15.50 -2.03
CA SER A 227 6.01 16.00 -1.82
C SER A 227 6.21 17.44 -2.30
N GLN A 228 5.46 17.88 -3.31
CA GLN A 228 5.73 19.13 -4.02
C GLN A 228 5.01 20.35 -3.44
N LEU A 229 3.79 20.16 -2.93
CA LEU A 229 2.95 21.27 -2.53
C LEU A 229 3.22 21.73 -1.09
N PRO A 230 3.39 23.05 -0.83
CA PRO A 230 3.62 23.57 0.52
C PRO A 230 2.52 23.22 1.51
N GLN A 231 1.25 23.20 1.08
CA GLN A 231 0.10 22.87 1.93
C GLN A 231 0.07 21.40 2.39
N CYS A 232 0.91 20.53 1.83
CA CYS A 232 1.05 19.14 2.26
C CYS A 232 2.11 18.95 3.36
N SER A 233 2.84 20.03 3.74
CA SER A 233 3.83 19.98 4.81
C SER A 233 3.18 19.66 6.14
N LYS A 234 3.69 18.60 6.80
CA LYS A 234 3.22 18.12 8.11
C LYS A 234 1.73 17.73 8.14
N GLU A 235 1.22 17.27 7.01
CA GLU A 235 -0.16 16.84 6.89
C GLU A 235 -0.31 15.32 6.87
N ILE A 236 -1.42 14.86 7.48
CA ILE A 236 -1.93 13.49 7.31
C ILE A 236 -3.14 13.58 6.40
N ILE A 237 -3.17 12.76 5.36
CA ILE A 237 -4.20 12.83 4.31
C ILE A 237 -4.72 11.42 4.02
N ASN A 238 -6.02 11.20 4.20
CA ASN A 238 -6.70 10.01 3.69
C ASN A 238 -6.79 10.11 2.17
N LEU A 239 -6.25 9.13 1.45
CA LEU A 239 -6.26 9.12 -0.01
C LEU A 239 -6.96 7.87 -0.52
N GLY A 240 -8.06 8.03 -1.22
CA GLY A 240 -8.74 6.89 -1.81
C GLY A 240 -10.17 7.14 -2.25
N GLY A 241 -10.78 6.09 -2.80
CA GLY A 241 -12.10 6.12 -3.37
C GLY A 241 -13.17 6.74 -2.47
N THR A 242 -14.03 7.52 -3.07
CA THR A 242 -15.16 8.19 -2.39
C THR A 242 -16.40 7.31 -2.32
N LYS A 243 -16.47 6.30 -3.19
CA LYS A 243 -17.52 5.28 -3.21
C LYS A 243 -17.10 4.08 -2.39
N HIS A 244 -18.04 3.54 -1.64
CA HIS A 244 -17.83 2.33 -0.85
C HIS A 244 -18.75 1.22 -1.33
N TYR A 245 -18.24 -0.01 -1.19
CA TYR A 245 -18.90 -1.23 -1.63
C TYR A 245 -18.83 -2.26 -0.50
N THR A 246 -19.85 -3.10 -0.40
CA THR A 246 -19.71 -4.36 0.33
C THR A 246 -18.75 -5.29 -0.43
N ILE A 247 -18.17 -6.24 0.25
CA ILE A 247 -17.35 -7.28 -0.40
C ILE A 247 -18.19 -8.08 -1.39
N ASN A 248 -19.47 -8.31 -1.08
CA ASN A 248 -20.42 -8.95 -1.99
C ASN A 248 -20.62 -8.16 -3.29
N GLU A 249 -20.82 -6.84 -3.19
CA GLU A 249 -20.95 -5.96 -4.36
C GLU A 249 -19.67 -5.94 -5.20
N ALA A 250 -18.50 -5.80 -4.56
CA ALA A 250 -17.22 -5.84 -5.27
C ALA A 250 -16.98 -7.19 -5.97
N ASN A 251 -17.33 -8.30 -5.34
CA ASN A 251 -17.26 -9.64 -5.95
C ASN A 251 -18.20 -9.77 -7.14
N LYS A 252 -19.44 -9.27 -7.03
CA LYS A 252 -20.39 -9.26 -8.13
C LYS A 252 -19.84 -8.48 -9.33
N ILE A 253 -19.31 -7.27 -9.12
CA ILE A 253 -18.72 -6.46 -10.18
C ILE A 253 -17.52 -7.19 -10.83
N LEU A 254 -16.63 -7.80 -10.03
CA LEU A 254 -15.54 -8.57 -10.61
C LEU A 254 -16.04 -9.74 -11.45
N ARG A 255 -17.05 -10.47 -11.00
CA ARG A 255 -17.65 -11.58 -11.78
C ARG A 255 -18.25 -11.12 -13.09
N GLU A 256 -18.81 -9.92 -13.15
CA GLU A 256 -19.27 -9.30 -14.41
C GLU A 256 -18.09 -9.02 -15.34
N VAL A 257 -16.98 -8.45 -14.81
CA VAL A 257 -15.76 -8.16 -15.58
C VAL A 257 -15.11 -9.41 -16.16
N ILE A 258 -15.00 -10.47 -15.35
CA ILE A 258 -14.34 -11.73 -15.78
C ILE A 258 -15.28 -12.71 -16.49
N ALA A 259 -16.56 -12.33 -16.67
CA ALA A 259 -17.63 -13.12 -17.28
C ALA A 259 -17.82 -14.51 -16.63
N GLY A 260 -17.79 -14.59 -15.28
CA GLY A 260 -18.03 -15.84 -14.57
C GLY A 260 -17.36 -15.95 -13.20
N GLY A 261 -17.05 -17.18 -12.79
CA GLY A 261 -16.44 -17.53 -11.51
C GLY A 261 -17.47 -17.87 -10.42
N GLU A 262 -17.09 -18.81 -9.58
CA GLU A 262 -17.85 -19.21 -8.39
C GLU A 262 -17.36 -18.44 -7.17
N THR A 263 -18.24 -18.29 -6.18
CA THR A 263 -17.92 -17.67 -4.90
C THR A 263 -18.19 -18.62 -3.77
N VAL A 264 -17.27 -18.71 -2.79
CA VAL A 264 -17.41 -19.52 -1.59
C VAL A 264 -17.21 -18.66 -0.35
N TYR A 265 -18.08 -18.85 0.64
CA TYR A 265 -17.99 -18.17 1.93
C TYR A 265 -17.18 -19.02 2.91
N LYS A 266 -16.29 -18.38 3.66
CA LYS A 266 -15.44 -18.99 4.69
C LYS A 266 -15.70 -18.35 6.05
N GLU A 267 -15.14 -18.93 7.11
CA GLU A 267 -15.24 -18.39 8.45
C GLU A 267 -14.79 -16.91 8.50
N GLN A 268 -15.44 -16.13 9.35
CA GLN A 268 -15.15 -14.71 9.50
C GLN A 268 -13.74 -14.50 10.08
N ARG A 269 -13.05 -13.50 9.56
CA ARG A 269 -11.76 -13.05 10.10
C ARG A 269 -11.96 -11.93 11.12
N HIS A 270 -10.93 -11.73 11.95
CA HIS A 270 -10.85 -10.53 12.77
C HIS A 270 -10.50 -9.33 11.89
N GLU A 271 -11.51 -8.54 11.56
CA GLU A 271 -11.37 -7.35 10.71
C GLU A 271 -12.45 -6.31 11.01
N VAL A 272 -12.20 -5.06 10.65
CA VAL A 272 -13.20 -3.99 10.82
C VAL A 272 -14.38 -4.19 9.87
N LYS A 273 -15.59 -3.92 10.37
CA LYS A 273 -16.82 -4.05 9.58
C LYS A 273 -16.92 -2.97 8.50
N THR A 274 -16.58 -1.73 8.83
CA THR A 274 -16.64 -0.60 7.92
C THR A 274 -15.29 0.11 7.92
N ALA A 275 -14.73 0.35 6.72
CA ALA A 275 -13.53 1.14 6.53
C ALA A 275 -13.76 2.08 5.33
N VAL A 276 -14.28 3.27 5.62
CA VAL A 276 -14.65 4.29 4.63
C VAL A 276 -14.02 5.63 5.05
N PRO A 277 -13.25 6.30 4.20
CA PRO A 277 -12.62 7.58 4.53
C PRO A 277 -13.56 8.77 4.30
N THR A 278 -13.27 9.89 4.97
CA THR A 278 -13.58 11.19 4.39
C THR A 278 -12.56 11.47 3.27
N GLY A 279 -13.01 11.98 2.15
CA GLY A 279 -12.12 12.44 1.06
C GLY A 279 -11.81 13.94 1.12
N ALA A 280 -12.24 14.65 2.16
CA ALA A 280 -12.20 16.12 2.18
C ALA A 280 -10.80 16.71 2.03
N LYS A 281 -9.80 16.18 2.77
CA LYS A 281 -8.41 16.63 2.70
C LYS A 281 -7.75 16.29 1.37
N SER A 282 -7.95 15.08 0.85
CA SER A 282 -7.35 14.70 -0.43
C SER A 282 -7.88 15.55 -1.59
N VAL A 283 -9.16 15.87 -1.60
CA VAL A 283 -9.75 16.80 -2.59
C VAL A 283 -9.16 18.20 -2.43
N THR A 284 -9.16 18.75 -1.20
CA THR A 284 -8.77 20.15 -0.96
C THR A 284 -7.27 20.39 -1.14
N LEU A 285 -6.42 19.48 -0.62
CA LEU A 285 -4.96 19.67 -0.60
C LEU A 285 -4.27 19.11 -1.83
N LEU A 286 -4.77 17.99 -2.38
CA LEU A 286 -4.13 17.29 -3.48
C LEU A 286 -4.87 17.45 -4.82
N GLY A 287 -6.13 17.92 -4.78
CA GLY A 287 -7.01 17.94 -5.96
C GLY A 287 -7.40 16.51 -6.41
N TYR A 288 -7.50 15.59 -5.46
CA TYR A 288 -7.86 14.20 -5.75
C TYR A 288 -9.27 14.10 -6.33
N GLU A 289 -9.41 13.32 -7.37
CA GLU A 289 -10.68 12.97 -7.97
C GLU A 289 -10.78 11.44 -8.15
N ASP A 290 -11.88 10.84 -7.67
CA ASP A 290 -12.21 9.43 -7.84
C ASP A 290 -12.91 9.23 -9.19
N LYS A 291 -12.11 9.15 -10.27
CA LYS A 291 -12.58 9.16 -11.67
C LYS A 291 -12.96 7.77 -12.17
N THR A 292 -12.21 6.76 -11.71
CA THR A 292 -12.30 5.40 -12.24
C THR A 292 -13.35 4.60 -11.49
N SER A 293 -14.40 4.13 -12.18
CA SER A 293 -15.36 3.22 -11.54
C SER A 293 -14.69 1.91 -11.14
N LEU A 294 -15.26 1.20 -10.13
CA LEU A 294 -14.72 -0.10 -9.73
C LEU A 294 -14.76 -1.10 -10.91
N TYR A 295 -15.76 -1.03 -11.76
CA TYR A 295 -15.87 -1.86 -12.95
C TYR A 295 -14.73 -1.59 -13.95
N ASP A 296 -14.46 -0.32 -14.27
CA ASP A 296 -13.41 0.06 -15.24
C ASP A 296 -12.01 -0.27 -14.70
N GLY A 297 -11.75 0.04 -13.42
CA GLY A 297 -10.48 -0.28 -12.77
C GLY A 297 -10.22 -1.79 -12.69
N LEU A 298 -11.25 -2.58 -12.36
CA LEU A 298 -11.16 -4.05 -12.38
C LEU A 298 -10.97 -4.60 -13.80
N SER A 299 -11.62 -4.00 -14.81
CA SER A 299 -11.44 -4.38 -16.21
C SER A 299 -10.01 -4.14 -16.68
N ALA A 300 -9.43 -2.98 -16.36
CA ALA A 300 -8.04 -2.67 -16.65
C ALA A 300 -7.06 -3.64 -15.95
N MET A 301 -7.29 -3.87 -14.66
CA MET A 301 -6.47 -4.79 -13.86
C MET A 301 -6.58 -6.24 -14.36
N TRP A 302 -7.77 -6.70 -14.73
CA TRP A 302 -8.00 -8.04 -15.30
C TRP A 302 -7.29 -8.21 -16.64
N GLY A 303 -7.44 -7.23 -17.56
CA GLY A 303 -6.75 -7.24 -18.84
C GLY A 303 -5.21 -7.27 -18.70
N TRP A 304 -4.67 -6.69 -17.65
CA TRP A 304 -3.26 -6.79 -17.28
C TRP A 304 -2.93 -8.17 -16.68
N ALA A 305 -3.73 -8.65 -15.73
CA ALA A 305 -3.47 -9.90 -15.00
C ALA A 305 -3.38 -11.12 -15.93
N GLN A 306 -4.26 -11.19 -16.94
CA GLN A 306 -4.28 -12.27 -17.94
C GLN A 306 -2.98 -12.37 -18.77
N LYS A 307 -2.23 -11.28 -18.89
CA LYS A 307 -0.97 -11.22 -19.66
C LYS A 307 0.26 -11.53 -18.81
N GLN A 308 0.07 -11.70 -17.50
CA GLN A 308 1.20 -11.95 -16.61
C GLN A 308 1.67 -13.42 -16.70
N PRO A 309 2.94 -13.68 -16.41
CA PRO A 309 3.45 -15.04 -16.37
C PRO A 309 2.72 -15.84 -15.28
N LYS A 310 2.54 -17.13 -15.51
CA LYS A 310 2.06 -18.03 -14.46
C LYS A 310 3.09 -18.08 -13.35
N ARG A 311 2.66 -17.87 -12.12
CA ARG A 311 3.47 -17.95 -10.91
C ARG A 311 2.74 -18.77 -9.87
N ASP A 312 3.49 -19.50 -9.08
CA ASP A 312 2.95 -20.17 -7.92
C ASP A 312 2.46 -19.15 -6.89
N ARG A 313 1.43 -19.54 -6.15
CA ARG A 313 0.89 -18.71 -5.09
C ARG A 313 1.90 -18.60 -3.96
N PHE A 314 2.23 -17.37 -3.56
CA PHE A 314 3.03 -17.17 -2.38
C PHE A 314 2.25 -17.56 -1.12
N VAL A 315 2.81 -18.46 -0.35
CA VAL A 315 2.30 -18.94 0.94
C VAL A 315 3.46 -18.96 1.94
N TRP A 316 3.25 -18.46 3.13
CA TRP A 316 4.25 -18.54 4.20
C TRP A 316 4.63 -19.99 4.52
N ASP A 317 5.92 -20.28 4.57
CA ASP A 317 6.43 -21.62 4.86
C ASP A 317 6.21 -22.01 6.31
N SER A 318 6.42 -21.07 7.24
CA SER A 318 6.18 -21.26 8.67
C SER A 318 5.73 -19.92 9.29
N TYR A 319 4.68 -19.98 10.11
CA TYR A 319 4.26 -18.84 10.90
C TYR A 319 5.13 -18.73 12.17
N GLU A 320 5.35 -17.52 12.66
CA GLU A 320 6.00 -17.30 13.96
C GLU A 320 5.11 -17.74 15.12
N LEU A 321 3.79 -17.65 14.90
CA LEU A 321 2.77 -18.10 15.83
C LEU A 321 1.62 -18.73 15.04
N ASP A 322 1.38 -20.02 15.22
CA ASP A 322 0.31 -20.76 14.56
C ASP A 322 -0.95 -20.92 15.43
N LYS A 323 -0.87 -20.59 16.74
CA LYS A 323 -2.01 -20.60 17.63
C LYS A 323 -3.08 -19.60 17.18
N GLY A 324 -4.28 -20.11 16.91
CA GLY A 324 -5.40 -19.28 16.44
C GLY A 324 -5.38 -18.95 14.95
N ILE A 325 -4.45 -19.54 14.18
CA ILE A 325 -4.44 -19.35 12.74
C ILE A 325 -5.73 -19.87 12.11
N TYR A 326 -6.24 -19.14 11.14
CA TYR A 326 -7.46 -19.48 10.43
C TYR A 326 -7.36 -20.86 9.75
N SER A 327 -8.47 -21.63 9.76
CA SER A 327 -8.51 -22.98 9.21
C SER A 327 -8.07 -23.03 7.74
N PHE A 328 -8.40 -22.01 6.96
CA PHE A 328 -8.09 -21.89 5.54
C PHE A 328 -6.63 -21.45 5.26
N TRP A 329 -5.83 -21.15 6.29
CA TRP A 329 -4.38 -20.90 6.20
C TRP A 329 -3.53 -22.04 6.77
N LYS A 330 -4.16 -22.98 7.48
CA LYS A 330 -3.47 -24.20 7.92
C LYS A 330 -2.99 -24.98 6.69
N LYS A 331 -1.79 -25.54 6.83
CA LYS A 331 -1.22 -26.49 5.83
C LYS A 331 -1.83 -27.87 6.01
#